data_80946fd64f682323de8778711a0de663
#
_entry.id   80946fd64f682323de8778711a0de663
#
_cell.length_a   1.000
_cell.length_b   1.000
_cell.length_c   1.000
_cell.angle_alpha   90.00
_cell.angle_beta   90.00
_cell.angle_gamma   90.00
#
_symmetry.space_group_name_H-M   'P 1'
#
loop_
_entity.id
_entity.type
_entity.pdbx_description
1 polymer ?
#
loop_
_entity_poly.entity_id
_entity_poly.type
_entity_poly.pdbx_seq_one_letter_code
_entity_poly.pdbx_strand_id
1 'polypeptide(L)'
;MKILPAALAVGMLSLAACSSQTKDTTTSATGDPVGLKAVVINDALPYSTKNGDAWTGLDVDVLKAIQKEQSEENATTELSYVEVGSVSEAKDALTSGTANIVCGVGFSWKRSRQINYTLPFAVGGMRLLTTEGVDGTPESMKGKQIGVITGSIPANLVESQLPEADAKGFDSPDAALKALKDGEIATIAGGALWSKANMAEVPGSRMVPVRPYGRAGVGCAVTHGNDALLASGNLAIGQLLQGYIDGDEESTRIINSSIGSDSPVGLEADKIAAYYNSVLGTVAGIGKDE
;
A
#
# COMPACT_ATOMS: atom_id res chain seq x y z
N MET A 1 88.27 -55.56 12.02
CA MET A 1 86.91 -55.91 11.76
C MET A 1 86.03 -55.19 12.77
N LYS A 2 85.64 -53.99 12.52
CA LYS A 2 84.88 -53.14 13.46
C LYS A 2 83.57 -52.72 12.71
N ILE A 3 82.47 -53.12 13.26
CA ILE A 3 81.13 -52.83 12.76
C ILE A 3 80.62 -51.60 13.53
N LEU A 4 80.33 -50.54 12.85
CA LEU A 4 79.64 -49.36 13.40
C LEU A 4 78.12 -49.51 13.20
N PRO A 5 77.30 -49.19 14.17
CA PRO A 5 75.85 -49.12 13.98
C PRO A 5 75.43 -47.77 13.45
N ALA A 6 74.48 -47.82 12.44
CA ALA A 6 73.83 -46.66 11.89
C ALA A 6 72.74 -46.16 12.85
N ALA A 7 72.75 -44.86 13.14
CA ALA A 7 71.68 -44.19 13.86
C ALA A 7 70.55 -43.77 12.95
N LEU A 8 69.35 -44.28 13.18
CA LEU A 8 68.13 -43.82 12.56
C LEU A 8 67.66 -42.51 13.22
N ALA A 9 67.65 -41.42 12.48
CA ALA A 9 67.03 -40.20 12.89
C ALA A 9 65.53 -40.23 12.48
N VAL A 10 64.64 -40.30 13.46
CA VAL A 10 63.20 -40.18 13.27
C VAL A 10 62.86 -38.71 13.16
N GLY A 11 62.55 -38.24 11.98
CA GLY A 11 62.01 -36.90 11.73
C GLY A 11 60.54 -36.83 12.13
N MET A 12 60.18 -36.07 13.19
CA MET A 12 58.81 -35.72 13.51
C MET A 12 58.34 -34.67 12.52
N LEU A 13 57.45 -35.05 11.58
CA LEU A 13 56.63 -34.11 10.82
C LEU A 13 55.52 -33.55 11.73
N SER A 14 55.64 -32.31 12.17
CA SER A 14 54.58 -31.53 12.79
C SER A 14 53.57 -31.12 11.72
N LEU A 15 52.41 -31.77 11.68
CA LEU A 15 51.26 -31.31 10.94
C LEU A 15 50.69 -30.05 11.58
N ALA A 16 50.99 -28.89 11.02
CA ALA A 16 50.27 -27.65 11.31
C ALA A 16 48.86 -27.76 10.74
N ALA A 17 47.89 -28.07 11.59
CA ALA A 17 46.47 -27.93 11.25
C ALA A 17 46.14 -26.45 11.12
N CYS A 18 46.01 -25.96 9.87
CA CYS A 18 45.35 -24.70 9.59
C CYS A 18 43.86 -24.87 9.90
N SER A 19 43.46 -24.50 11.10
CA SER A 19 42.06 -24.24 11.40
C SER A 19 41.69 -22.92 10.67
N SER A 20 41.10 -23.06 9.50
CA SER A 20 40.34 -21.96 8.88
C SER A 20 39.14 -21.70 9.77
N GLN A 21 39.27 -20.72 10.67
CA GLN A 21 38.10 -20.06 11.27
C GLN A 21 37.33 -19.39 10.15
N THR A 22 36.28 -20.06 9.64
CA THR A 22 35.18 -19.39 9.02
C THR A 22 34.62 -18.44 10.07
N LYS A 23 34.95 -17.15 9.92
CA LYS A 23 34.20 -16.09 10.55
C LYS A 23 32.82 -16.19 9.95
N ASP A 24 31.90 -16.80 10.68
CA ASP A 24 30.49 -16.52 10.50
C ASP A 24 30.32 -15.02 10.74
N THR A 25 30.36 -14.28 9.66
CA THR A 25 29.91 -12.89 9.65
C THR A 25 28.38 -12.94 9.69
N THR A 26 27.86 -13.27 10.87
CA THR A 26 26.52 -12.86 11.21
C THR A 26 26.58 -11.34 11.24
N THR A 27 26.30 -10.73 10.11
CA THR A 27 26.01 -9.31 10.03
C THR A 27 24.68 -9.14 10.76
N SER A 28 24.74 -9.02 12.07
CA SER A 28 23.68 -8.38 12.82
C SER A 28 23.56 -6.98 12.22
N ALA A 29 22.54 -6.78 11.42
CA ALA A 29 22.09 -5.45 11.06
C ALA A 29 21.56 -4.78 12.34
N THR A 30 22.49 -4.33 13.20
CA THR A 30 22.20 -3.33 14.21
C THR A 30 22.13 -1.97 13.51
N GLY A 31 21.17 -1.82 12.57
CA GLY A 31 20.68 -0.52 12.23
C GLY A 31 19.81 -0.07 13.40
N ASP A 32 19.99 1.18 13.85
CA ASP A 32 19.04 1.82 14.75
C ASP A 32 17.62 1.53 14.24
N PRO A 33 16.63 1.29 15.14
CA PRO A 33 15.28 1.01 14.72
C PRO A 33 14.82 2.16 13.81
N VAL A 34 14.75 1.89 12.51
CA VAL A 34 14.31 2.88 11.54
C VAL A 34 12.82 3.08 11.80
N GLY A 35 12.48 4.17 12.49
CA GLY A 35 11.10 4.51 12.80
C GLY A 35 10.22 4.41 11.54
N LEU A 36 8.98 4.04 11.71
CA LEU A 36 8.00 3.97 10.64
C LEU A 36 7.58 5.39 10.26
N LYS A 37 8.10 5.90 9.14
CA LYS A 37 7.79 7.24 8.62
C LYS A 37 6.83 7.11 7.45
N ALA A 38 5.56 7.37 7.71
CA ALA A 38 4.50 7.13 6.76
C ALA A 38 4.00 8.40 6.09
N VAL A 39 3.92 8.40 4.77
CA VAL A 39 3.22 9.46 4.03
C VAL A 39 1.72 9.37 4.28
N VAL A 40 1.10 10.51 4.54
CA VAL A 40 -0.35 10.68 4.65
C VAL A 40 -0.82 11.88 3.84
N ILE A 41 -2.02 11.78 3.27
CA ILE A 41 -2.68 12.86 2.53
C ILE A 41 -4.00 13.15 3.23
N ASN A 42 -4.26 14.43 3.54
CA ASN A 42 -5.54 14.82 4.12
C ASN A 42 -6.68 14.69 3.10
N ASP A 43 -7.92 14.55 3.61
CA ASP A 43 -9.16 14.45 2.82
C ASP A 43 -9.15 13.35 1.74
N ALA A 44 -8.40 12.28 2.00
CA ALA A 44 -8.31 11.10 1.15
C ALA A 44 -9.17 9.92 1.68
N LEU A 45 -10.37 10.20 2.22
CA LEU A 45 -11.27 9.13 2.71
C LEU A 45 -11.52 8.05 1.64
N PRO A 46 -11.60 6.77 2.02
CA PRO A 46 -11.57 6.22 3.39
C PRO A 46 -10.15 5.93 3.90
N TYR A 47 -9.11 6.33 3.19
CA TYR A 47 -7.73 5.94 3.43
C TYR A 47 -7.09 6.77 4.56
N SER A 48 -7.06 8.08 4.42
CA SER A 48 -6.54 8.98 5.47
C SER A 48 -7.27 10.31 5.50
N THR A 49 -7.50 10.81 6.72
CA THR A 49 -8.01 12.16 6.97
C THR A 49 -7.51 12.63 8.33
N LYS A 50 -7.38 13.95 8.47
CA LYS A 50 -6.95 14.59 9.70
C LYS A 50 -8.16 15.10 10.48
N ASN A 51 -8.26 14.72 11.74
CA ASN A 51 -9.28 15.20 12.65
C ASN A 51 -8.61 15.87 13.86
N GLY A 52 -8.54 17.18 13.85
CA GLY A 52 -7.68 17.93 14.76
C GLY A 52 -6.21 17.57 14.52
N ASP A 53 -5.51 17.09 15.55
CA ASP A 53 -4.12 16.63 15.44
C ASP A 53 -3.99 15.13 15.14
N ALA A 54 -5.09 14.40 15.10
CA ALA A 54 -5.11 12.95 14.92
C ALA A 54 -5.36 12.57 13.46
N TRP A 55 -4.57 11.60 12.97
CA TRP A 55 -4.82 10.92 11.71
C TRP A 55 -5.73 9.71 11.91
N THR A 56 -6.68 9.52 11.02
CA THR A 56 -7.65 8.41 11.01
C THR A 56 -7.86 7.87 9.60
N GLY A 57 -8.43 6.67 9.48
CA GLY A 57 -8.75 6.01 8.21
C GLY A 57 -8.01 4.70 8.02
N LEU A 58 -8.36 3.98 6.97
CA LEU A 58 -7.87 2.62 6.72
C LEU A 58 -6.34 2.52 6.65
N ASP A 59 -5.70 3.47 5.95
CA ASP A 59 -4.25 3.49 5.83
C ASP A 59 -3.58 3.69 7.20
N VAL A 60 -4.17 4.57 8.01
CA VAL A 60 -3.65 4.87 9.34
C VAL A 60 -3.75 3.65 10.26
N ASP A 61 -4.85 2.91 10.18
CA ASP A 61 -5.03 1.72 11.00
C ASP A 61 -4.14 0.56 10.51
N VAL A 62 -3.93 0.42 9.19
CA VAL A 62 -2.93 -0.51 8.62
C VAL A 62 -1.52 -0.13 9.07
N LEU A 63 -1.15 1.15 9.07
CA LEU A 63 0.16 1.61 9.54
C LEU A 63 0.38 1.33 11.02
N LYS A 64 -0.66 1.47 11.86
CA LYS A 64 -0.60 1.09 13.29
C LYS A 64 -0.43 -0.43 13.46
N ALA A 65 -1.09 -1.24 12.64
CA ALA A 65 -0.89 -2.69 12.65
C ALA A 65 0.55 -3.05 12.26
N ILE A 66 1.13 -2.41 11.25
CA ILE A 66 2.54 -2.59 10.86
C ILE A 66 3.48 -2.14 11.97
N GLN A 67 3.21 -1.00 12.62
CA GLN A 67 3.98 -0.53 13.78
C GLN A 67 3.97 -1.55 14.92
N LYS A 68 2.81 -2.11 15.23
CA LYS A 68 2.67 -3.14 16.27
C LYS A 68 3.51 -4.36 15.95
N GLU A 69 3.40 -4.88 14.73
CA GLU A 69 4.16 -6.05 14.25
C GLU A 69 5.69 -5.81 14.36
N GLN A 70 6.17 -4.67 13.88
CA GLN A 70 7.59 -4.33 14.02
C GLN A 70 8.05 -4.19 15.46
N SER A 71 7.17 -3.75 16.37
CA SER A 71 7.50 -3.58 17.78
C SER A 71 7.56 -4.92 18.54
N GLU A 72 6.88 -5.95 18.02
CA GLU A 72 7.00 -7.32 18.58
C GLU A 72 8.32 -7.98 18.20
N GLU A 73 8.86 -7.67 17.01
CA GLU A 73 10.15 -8.20 16.54
C GLU A 73 11.36 -7.43 17.11
N ASN A 74 11.21 -6.14 17.38
CA ASN A 74 12.29 -5.23 17.76
C ASN A 74 11.87 -4.35 18.94
N ALA A 75 12.81 -3.62 19.53
CA ALA A 75 12.49 -2.56 20.49
C ALA A 75 11.51 -1.55 19.85
N THR A 76 10.65 -0.97 20.68
CA THR A 76 9.53 -0.07 20.30
C THR A 76 9.78 0.73 19.02
N THR A 77 9.02 0.44 17.96
CA THR A 77 9.06 1.18 16.72
C THR A 77 8.16 2.42 16.82
N GLU A 78 8.69 3.59 16.53
CA GLU A 78 7.92 4.84 16.51
C GLU A 78 7.26 5.03 15.14
N LEU A 79 5.95 5.33 15.12
CA LEU A 79 5.20 5.72 13.92
C LEU A 79 5.09 7.24 13.86
N SER A 80 5.61 7.83 12.80
CA SER A 80 5.48 9.26 12.50
C SER A 80 4.84 9.47 11.13
N TYR A 81 4.11 10.57 10.99
CA TYR A 81 3.41 10.92 9.75
C TYR A 81 4.10 12.06 9.02
N VAL A 82 4.28 11.89 7.72
CA VAL A 82 4.77 12.91 6.79
C VAL A 82 3.58 13.36 5.96
N GLU A 83 2.98 14.48 6.34
CA GLU A 83 1.85 15.06 5.63
C GLU A 83 2.32 15.66 4.31
N VAL A 84 1.63 15.34 3.21
CA VAL A 84 1.91 15.87 1.87
C VAL A 84 0.61 16.31 1.20
N GLY A 85 0.73 17.29 0.30
CA GLY A 85 -0.42 17.85 -0.42
C GLY A 85 -0.68 17.21 -1.78
N SER A 86 0.28 16.43 -2.32
CA SER A 86 0.16 15.90 -3.68
C SER A 86 0.81 14.52 -3.84
N VAL A 87 0.44 13.83 -4.93
CA VAL A 87 1.06 12.54 -5.31
C VAL A 87 2.55 12.71 -5.65
N SER A 88 2.95 13.87 -6.19
CA SER A 88 4.36 14.17 -6.46
C SER A 88 5.16 14.26 -5.17
N GLU A 89 4.67 15.01 -4.19
CA GLU A 89 5.32 15.13 -2.89
C GLU A 89 5.42 13.79 -2.17
N ALA A 90 4.38 12.94 -2.25
CA ALA A 90 4.42 11.58 -1.72
C ALA A 90 5.54 10.75 -2.34
N LYS A 91 5.72 10.84 -3.66
CA LYS A 91 6.81 10.17 -4.37
C LYS A 91 8.17 10.73 -3.94
N ASP A 92 8.29 12.05 -3.84
CA ASP A 92 9.54 12.72 -3.45
C ASP A 92 9.93 12.37 -2.01
N ALA A 93 8.96 12.31 -1.09
CA ALA A 93 9.19 11.86 0.29
C ALA A 93 9.72 10.43 0.38
N LEU A 94 9.19 9.49 -0.43
CA LEU A 94 9.71 8.13 -0.51
C LEU A 94 11.10 8.07 -1.15
N THR A 95 11.33 8.78 -2.27
CA THR A 95 12.61 8.70 -3.00
C THR A 95 13.75 9.39 -2.28
N SER A 96 13.46 10.43 -1.50
CA SER A 96 14.45 11.13 -0.65
C SER A 96 14.74 10.41 0.68
N GLY A 97 13.94 9.41 1.06
CA GLY A 97 14.02 8.75 2.36
C GLY A 97 13.44 9.57 3.52
N THR A 98 12.75 10.68 3.24
CA THR A 98 11.98 11.44 4.25
C THR A 98 10.86 10.57 4.84
N ALA A 99 10.27 9.70 4.02
CA ALA A 99 9.35 8.66 4.42
C ALA A 99 9.84 7.30 3.88
N ASN A 100 9.39 6.21 4.50
CA ASN A 100 9.75 4.84 4.07
C ASN A 100 8.55 3.99 3.63
N ILE A 101 7.33 4.48 3.85
CA ILE A 101 6.10 3.81 3.47
C ILE A 101 5.01 4.81 3.09
N VAL A 102 4.15 4.44 2.16
CA VAL A 102 2.86 5.09 1.87
C VAL A 102 1.81 4.02 1.60
N CYS A 103 0.67 4.09 2.27
CA CYS A 103 -0.46 3.19 2.05
C CYS A 103 -1.52 3.82 1.12
N GLY A 104 -2.60 3.09 0.81
CA GLY A 104 -3.64 3.55 -0.12
C GLY A 104 -3.21 3.56 -1.60
N VAL A 105 -2.12 2.86 -1.93
CA VAL A 105 -1.52 2.89 -3.26
C VAL A 105 -2.02 1.72 -4.11
N GLY A 106 -2.68 2.04 -5.20
CA GLY A 106 -3.05 1.04 -6.20
C GLY A 106 -1.81 0.45 -6.90
N PHE A 107 -1.87 -0.86 -7.18
CA PHE A 107 -0.79 -1.55 -7.88
C PHE A 107 -0.59 -1.02 -9.30
N SER A 108 0.67 -0.87 -9.70
CA SER A 108 1.07 -0.47 -11.06
C SER A 108 2.41 -1.12 -11.44
N TRP A 109 2.43 -1.86 -12.55
CA TRP A 109 3.65 -2.45 -13.11
C TRP A 109 4.74 -1.41 -13.41
N LYS A 110 4.35 -0.20 -13.81
CA LYS A 110 5.31 0.88 -14.06
C LYS A 110 6.01 1.32 -12.77
N ARG A 111 5.22 1.46 -11.67
CA ARG A 111 5.73 1.88 -10.36
C ARG A 111 6.52 0.77 -9.66
N SER A 112 6.18 -0.53 -9.87
CA SER A 112 6.88 -1.66 -9.25
C SER A 112 8.35 -1.79 -9.65
N ARG A 113 8.80 -1.01 -10.63
CA ARG A 113 10.24 -0.88 -10.97
C ARG A 113 11.00 -0.01 -9.98
N GLN A 114 10.34 0.74 -9.12
CA GLN A 114 10.93 1.71 -8.19
C GLN A 114 10.52 1.47 -6.74
N ILE A 115 9.43 0.73 -6.52
CA ILE A 115 8.87 0.45 -5.19
C ILE A 115 8.40 -1.00 -5.12
N ASN A 116 8.39 -1.55 -3.91
CA ASN A 116 7.72 -2.81 -3.59
C ASN A 116 6.31 -2.53 -3.09
N TYR A 117 5.40 -3.46 -3.33
CA TYR A 117 4.04 -3.41 -2.80
C TYR A 117 3.83 -4.47 -1.74
N THR A 118 3.13 -4.12 -0.67
CA THR A 118 2.61 -5.10 0.30
C THR A 118 1.44 -5.90 -0.27
N LEU A 119 0.94 -6.85 0.49
CA LEU A 119 -0.38 -7.44 0.27
C LEU A 119 -1.43 -6.33 0.13
N PRO A 120 -2.39 -6.49 -0.78
CA PRO A 120 -3.48 -5.52 -0.89
C PRO A 120 -4.53 -5.74 0.20
N PHE A 121 -4.90 -4.68 0.88
CA PHE A 121 -5.97 -4.67 1.89
C PHE A 121 -7.29 -4.07 1.39
N ALA A 122 -7.30 -3.55 0.15
CA ALA A 122 -8.51 -3.06 -0.50
C ALA A 122 -8.44 -3.30 -2.01
N VAL A 123 -9.58 -3.27 -2.67
CA VAL A 123 -9.67 -3.34 -4.13
C VAL A 123 -9.92 -1.95 -4.69
N GLY A 124 -9.06 -1.55 -5.63
CA GLY A 124 -9.15 -0.30 -6.36
C GLY A 124 -9.73 -0.48 -7.76
N GLY A 125 -9.76 0.63 -8.45
CA GLY A 125 -10.19 0.81 -9.83
C GLY A 125 -10.69 2.23 -9.99
N MET A 126 -10.62 2.79 -11.21
CA MET A 126 -11.12 4.14 -11.47
C MET A 126 -12.62 4.10 -11.70
N ARG A 127 -13.35 4.99 -11.03
CA ARG A 127 -14.73 5.37 -11.37
C ARG A 127 -14.83 6.88 -11.48
N LEU A 128 -15.84 7.33 -12.18
CA LEU A 128 -16.17 8.74 -12.29
C LEU A 128 -17.25 9.06 -11.26
N LEU A 129 -17.01 10.06 -10.42
CA LEU A 129 -18.03 10.70 -9.60
C LEU A 129 -18.55 11.88 -10.42
N THR A 130 -19.83 11.87 -10.79
CA THR A 130 -20.39 12.85 -11.73
C THR A 130 -21.77 13.34 -11.32
N THR A 131 -22.06 14.61 -11.58
CA THR A 131 -23.37 15.23 -11.49
C THR A 131 -24.10 15.24 -12.83
N GLU A 132 -23.42 14.87 -13.92
CA GLU A 132 -24.00 14.82 -15.28
C GLU A 132 -24.71 13.50 -15.59
N GLY A 133 -25.56 13.51 -16.62
CA GLY A 133 -26.30 12.36 -17.15
C GLY A 133 -25.47 11.37 -17.98
N VAL A 134 -24.13 11.28 -17.75
CA VAL A 134 -23.21 10.38 -18.47
C VAL A 134 -23.16 8.99 -17.82
N ASP A 135 -22.83 7.95 -18.60
CA ASP A 135 -22.69 6.58 -18.09
C ASP A 135 -21.23 6.16 -17.83
N GLY A 136 -20.29 7.05 -18.15
CA GLY A 136 -18.86 6.85 -17.93
C GLY A 136 -18.17 5.99 -18.98
N THR A 137 -18.84 5.66 -20.09
CA THR A 137 -18.21 5.00 -21.24
C THR A 137 -17.38 6.00 -22.06
N PRO A 138 -16.39 5.55 -22.85
CA PRO A 138 -15.61 6.43 -23.71
C PRO A 138 -16.48 7.31 -24.61
N GLU A 139 -17.55 6.74 -25.16
CA GLU A 139 -18.49 7.48 -26.01
C GLU A 139 -19.22 8.60 -25.26
N SER A 140 -19.71 8.32 -24.04
CA SER A 140 -20.44 9.33 -23.25
C SER A 140 -19.51 10.40 -22.66
N MET A 141 -18.21 10.12 -22.58
CA MET A 141 -17.21 11.05 -22.05
C MET A 141 -16.46 11.82 -23.12
N LYS A 142 -16.74 11.58 -24.41
CA LYS A 142 -16.12 12.30 -25.52
C LYS A 142 -16.36 13.80 -25.42
N GLY A 143 -15.26 14.58 -25.42
CA GLY A 143 -15.30 16.03 -25.28
C GLY A 143 -15.80 16.55 -23.94
N LYS A 144 -16.00 15.67 -22.93
CA LYS A 144 -16.38 16.05 -21.58
C LYS A 144 -15.14 16.33 -20.73
N GLN A 145 -15.24 17.34 -19.86
CA GLN A 145 -14.18 17.63 -18.92
C GLN A 145 -14.23 16.65 -17.74
N ILE A 146 -13.06 16.11 -17.39
CA ILE A 146 -12.90 15.21 -16.24
C ILE A 146 -11.79 15.76 -15.35
N GLY A 147 -12.10 16.08 -14.10
CA GLY A 147 -11.11 16.37 -13.08
C GLY A 147 -10.30 15.11 -12.73
N VAL A 148 -8.99 15.24 -12.65
CA VAL A 148 -8.06 14.18 -12.28
C VAL A 148 -7.04 14.69 -11.28
N ILE A 149 -6.65 13.85 -10.31
CA ILE A 149 -5.54 14.19 -9.42
C ILE A 149 -4.24 13.88 -10.15
N THR A 150 -3.44 14.91 -10.39
CA THR A 150 -2.20 14.85 -11.17
C THR A 150 -1.26 13.75 -10.64
N GLY A 151 -0.74 12.93 -11.55
CA GLY A 151 0.17 11.82 -11.22
C GLY A 151 -0.48 10.59 -10.59
N SER A 152 -1.81 10.60 -10.37
CA SER A 152 -2.55 9.45 -9.83
C SER A 152 -2.75 8.35 -10.87
N ILE A 153 -3.11 7.14 -10.40
CA ILE A 153 -3.51 6.04 -11.31
C ILE A 153 -4.79 6.39 -12.07
N PRO A 154 -5.84 6.97 -11.45
CA PRO A 154 -7.00 7.46 -12.20
C PRO A 154 -6.66 8.42 -13.34
N ALA A 155 -5.72 9.37 -13.15
CA ALA A 155 -5.29 10.27 -14.22
C ALA A 155 -4.73 9.50 -15.44
N ASN A 156 -3.83 8.53 -15.19
CA ASN A 156 -3.29 7.68 -16.26
C ASN A 156 -4.38 6.81 -16.94
N LEU A 157 -5.40 6.40 -16.19
CA LEU A 157 -6.51 5.63 -16.73
C LEU A 157 -7.46 6.49 -17.57
N VAL A 158 -7.69 7.76 -17.20
CA VAL A 158 -8.42 8.71 -18.06
C VAL A 158 -7.69 8.88 -19.39
N GLU A 159 -6.39 9.14 -19.35
CA GLU A 159 -5.57 9.30 -20.56
C GLU A 159 -5.62 8.05 -21.48
N SER A 160 -5.60 6.85 -20.90
CA SER A 160 -5.56 5.60 -21.66
C SER A 160 -6.93 5.03 -22.06
N GLN A 161 -7.95 5.20 -21.22
CA GLN A 161 -9.27 4.58 -21.40
C GLN A 161 -10.34 5.58 -21.92
N LEU A 162 -10.11 6.88 -21.69
CA LEU A 162 -11.02 7.95 -22.09
C LEU A 162 -10.25 9.05 -22.87
N PRO A 163 -9.51 8.68 -23.93
CA PRO A 163 -8.56 9.60 -24.59
C PRO A 163 -9.20 10.80 -25.27
N GLU A 164 -10.52 10.75 -25.54
CA GLU A 164 -11.26 11.85 -26.14
C GLU A 164 -11.92 12.77 -25.09
N ALA A 165 -11.73 12.49 -23.79
CA ALA A 165 -12.15 13.39 -22.71
C ALA A 165 -11.10 14.47 -22.46
N ASP A 166 -11.54 15.62 -21.95
CA ASP A 166 -10.67 16.74 -21.56
C ASP A 166 -10.27 16.60 -20.08
N ALA A 167 -9.04 16.19 -19.82
CA ALA A 167 -8.55 15.98 -18.46
C ALA A 167 -8.07 17.30 -17.83
N LYS A 168 -8.73 17.75 -16.76
CA LYS A 168 -8.31 18.89 -15.92
C LYS A 168 -7.58 18.40 -14.68
N GLY A 169 -6.28 18.69 -14.58
CA GLY A 169 -5.44 18.30 -13.42
C GLY A 169 -5.73 19.12 -12.17
N PHE A 170 -5.73 18.45 -11.02
CA PHE A 170 -5.76 19.02 -9.67
C PHE A 170 -4.59 18.44 -8.86
N ASP A 171 -4.04 19.23 -7.96
CA ASP A 171 -2.89 18.81 -7.16
C ASP A 171 -3.28 17.87 -6.01
N SER A 172 -4.50 18.03 -5.46
CA SER A 172 -4.97 17.24 -4.31
C SER A 172 -6.40 16.71 -4.49
N PRO A 173 -6.79 15.66 -3.73
CA PRO A 173 -8.16 15.18 -3.67
C PRO A 173 -9.17 16.25 -3.23
N ASP A 174 -8.80 17.06 -2.22
CA ASP A 174 -9.64 18.15 -1.72
C ASP A 174 -9.92 19.21 -2.78
N ALA A 175 -8.88 19.68 -3.50
CA ALA A 175 -9.03 20.65 -4.57
C ALA A 175 -9.97 20.14 -5.68
N ALA A 176 -9.86 18.86 -6.06
CA ALA A 176 -10.73 18.25 -7.06
C ALA A 176 -12.18 18.15 -6.55
N LEU A 177 -12.37 17.70 -5.30
CA LEU A 177 -13.70 17.56 -4.70
C LEU A 177 -14.37 18.93 -4.51
N LYS A 178 -13.61 19.94 -4.10
CA LYS A 178 -14.10 21.31 -4.00
C LYS A 178 -14.57 21.84 -5.36
N ALA A 179 -13.80 21.66 -6.41
CA ALA A 179 -14.18 22.08 -7.77
C ALA A 179 -15.48 21.40 -8.26
N LEU A 180 -15.69 20.13 -7.90
CA LEU A 180 -16.94 19.42 -8.19
C LEU A 180 -18.12 19.99 -7.38
N LYS A 181 -17.93 20.25 -6.08
CA LYS A 181 -18.95 20.86 -5.19
C LYS A 181 -19.35 22.25 -5.66
N ASP A 182 -18.38 23.04 -6.09
CA ASP A 182 -18.60 24.42 -6.59
C ASP A 182 -19.17 24.46 -8.02
N GLY A 183 -19.26 23.32 -8.71
CA GLY A 183 -19.75 23.22 -10.08
C GLY A 183 -18.77 23.74 -11.13
N GLU A 184 -17.49 23.92 -10.77
CA GLU A 184 -16.43 24.27 -11.73
C GLU A 184 -16.13 23.12 -12.71
N ILE A 185 -16.34 21.89 -12.25
CA ILE A 185 -16.33 20.67 -13.05
C ILE A 185 -17.56 19.84 -12.68
N ALA A 186 -18.00 18.98 -13.58
CA ALA A 186 -19.15 18.11 -13.35
C ALA A 186 -18.78 16.66 -13.07
N THR A 187 -17.50 16.31 -13.29
CA THR A 187 -17.03 14.92 -13.20
C THR A 187 -15.60 14.87 -12.67
N ILE A 188 -15.34 13.95 -11.73
CA ILE A 188 -13.99 13.61 -11.25
C ILE A 188 -13.73 12.13 -11.50
N ALA A 189 -12.52 11.78 -11.97
CA ALA A 189 -12.01 10.42 -11.97
C ALA A 189 -11.25 10.16 -10.65
N GLY A 190 -11.77 9.22 -9.86
CA GLY A 190 -11.18 8.84 -8.58
C GLY A 190 -11.10 7.33 -8.39
N GLY A 191 -10.39 6.89 -7.35
CA GLY A 191 -10.48 5.50 -6.88
C GLY A 191 -11.91 5.18 -6.43
N ALA A 192 -12.38 3.96 -6.69
CA ALA A 192 -13.77 3.59 -6.45
C ALA A 192 -14.20 3.79 -4.98
N LEU A 193 -13.34 3.45 -4.01
CA LEU A 193 -13.65 3.63 -2.59
C LEU A 193 -13.66 5.11 -2.21
N TRP A 194 -12.70 5.89 -2.69
CA TRP A 194 -12.66 7.34 -2.46
C TRP A 194 -13.91 8.02 -3.05
N SER A 195 -14.26 7.68 -4.29
CA SER A 195 -15.47 8.24 -4.92
C SER A 195 -16.73 7.87 -4.15
N LYS A 196 -16.81 6.65 -3.62
CA LYS A 196 -17.95 6.20 -2.83
C LYS A 196 -18.02 6.91 -1.47
N ALA A 197 -16.89 7.08 -0.79
CA ALA A 197 -16.82 7.77 0.50
C ALA A 197 -17.27 9.24 0.40
N ASN A 198 -16.92 9.90 -0.71
CA ASN A 198 -17.20 11.33 -0.93
C ASN A 198 -18.53 11.60 -1.68
N MET A 199 -19.23 10.56 -2.13
CA MET A 199 -20.45 10.74 -2.91
C MET A 199 -21.56 11.48 -2.14
N ALA A 200 -21.68 11.26 -0.84
CA ALA A 200 -22.67 11.94 -0.01
C ALA A 200 -22.44 13.45 0.13
N GLU A 201 -21.19 13.89 -0.04
CA GLU A 201 -20.82 15.30 0.02
C GLU A 201 -21.16 16.09 -1.24
N VAL A 202 -21.54 15.40 -2.31
CA VAL A 202 -21.92 16.00 -3.62
C VAL A 202 -23.35 15.59 -3.96
N PRO A 203 -24.37 16.34 -3.51
CA PRO A 203 -25.76 16.01 -3.75
C PRO A 203 -26.07 15.84 -5.23
N GLY A 204 -26.83 14.78 -5.57
CA GLY A 204 -27.17 14.45 -6.95
C GLY A 204 -26.07 13.76 -7.74
N SER A 205 -24.89 13.57 -7.18
CA SER A 205 -23.82 12.84 -7.83
C SER A 205 -24.09 11.33 -7.87
N ARG A 206 -23.43 10.68 -8.83
CA ARG A 206 -23.46 9.23 -8.99
C ARG A 206 -22.12 8.71 -9.48
N MET A 207 -21.87 7.44 -9.25
CA MET A 207 -20.64 6.79 -9.68
C MET A 207 -20.85 6.00 -10.97
N VAL A 208 -20.06 6.28 -12.00
CA VAL A 208 -20.07 5.60 -13.29
C VAL A 208 -18.65 5.26 -13.75
N PRO A 209 -18.47 4.27 -14.66
CA PRO A 209 -19.41 3.21 -15.02
C PRO A 209 -19.63 2.24 -13.86
N VAL A 210 -20.57 1.31 -13.99
CA VAL A 210 -20.82 0.27 -12.95
C VAL A 210 -19.57 -0.59 -12.71
N ARG A 211 -18.86 -0.97 -13.77
CA ARG A 211 -17.57 -1.69 -13.67
C ARG A 211 -16.43 -0.68 -13.70
N PRO A 212 -15.57 -0.66 -12.66
CA PRO A 212 -14.42 0.22 -12.65
C PRO A 212 -13.45 -0.05 -13.80
N TYR A 213 -12.80 0.99 -14.30
CA TYR A 213 -11.62 0.84 -15.13
C TYR A 213 -10.41 0.41 -14.30
N GLY A 214 -9.55 -0.44 -14.86
CA GLY A 214 -8.25 -0.78 -14.29
C GLY A 214 -8.32 -1.30 -12.85
N ARG A 215 -9.07 -2.38 -12.61
CA ARG A 215 -9.13 -3.00 -11.27
C ARG A 215 -7.74 -3.46 -10.82
N ALA A 216 -7.35 -3.06 -9.62
CA ALA A 216 -6.08 -3.42 -9.01
C ALA A 216 -6.22 -3.50 -7.49
N GLY A 217 -5.37 -4.29 -6.84
CA GLY A 217 -5.24 -4.26 -5.39
C GLY A 217 -4.68 -2.93 -4.91
N VAL A 218 -5.12 -2.49 -3.74
CA VAL A 218 -4.62 -1.31 -3.03
C VAL A 218 -3.89 -1.79 -1.78
N GLY A 219 -2.62 -1.44 -1.66
CA GLY A 219 -1.75 -1.83 -0.56
C GLY A 219 -0.87 -0.66 -0.13
N CYS A 220 0.23 -0.97 0.55
CA CYS A 220 1.27 0.02 0.83
C CYS A 220 2.41 -0.12 -0.17
N ALA A 221 3.08 1.00 -0.45
CA ALA A 221 4.31 1.06 -1.22
C ALA A 221 5.49 1.33 -0.29
N VAL A 222 6.54 0.53 -0.44
CA VAL A 222 7.78 0.59 0.33
C VAL A 222 8.95 0.75 -0.65
N THR A 223 9.97 1.52 -0.31
CA THR A 223 11.16 1.67 -1.16
C THR A 223 11.90 0.35 -1.31
N HIS A 224 12.53 0.13 -2.47
CA HIS A 224 13.39 -1.06 -2.68
C HIS A 224 14.52 -1.09 -1.64
N GLY A 225 14.89 -2.30 -1.22
CA GLY A 225 15.92 -2.52 -0.20
C GLY A 225 15.42 -2.41 1.24
N ASN A 226 14.13 -2.13 1.45
CA ASN A 226 13.52 -2.12 2.78
C ASN A 226 12.69 -3.40 3.01
N ASP A 227 13.37 -4.54 2.86
CA ASP A 227 12.73 -5.86 2.83
C ASP A 227 12.14 -6.25 4.21
N ALA A 228 12.75 -5.80 5.29
CA ALA A 228 12.22 -6.01 6.64
C ALA A 228 10.86 -5.31 6.84
N LEU A 229 10.75 -4.04 6.42
CA LEU A 229 9.48 -3.31 6.48
C LEU A 229 8.41 -3.94 5.56
N LEU A 230 8.83 -4.42 4.38
CA LEU A 230 7.93 -5.13 3.48
C LEU A 230 7.40 -6.42 4.11
N ALA A 231 8.27 -7.19 4.77
CA ALA A 231 7.90 -8.44 5.45
C ALA A 231 6.93 -8.18 6.60
N SER A 232 7.27 -7.26 7.53
CA SER A 232 6.37 -6.88 8.63
C SER A 232 5.05 -6.31 8.12
N GLY A 233 5.08 -5.52 7.03
CA GLY A 233 3.88 -4.99 6.39
C GLY A 233 2.97 -6.09 5.83
N ASN A 234 3.54 -7.08 5.17
CA ASN A 234 2.79 -8.22 4.65
C ASN A 234 2.19 -9.07 5.77
N LEU A 235 2.95 -9.31 6.85
CA LEU A 235 2.47 -10.08 7.99
C LEU A 235 1.34 -9.36 8.72
N ALA A 236 1.51 -8.09 9.05
CA ALA A 236 0.47 -7.28 9.70
C ALA A 236 -0.81 -7.20 8.87
N ILE A 237 -0.69 -6.96 7.55
CA ILE A 237 -1.86 -6.94 6.67
C ILE A 237 -2.48 -8.33 6.59
N GLY A 238 -1.69 -9.40 6.42
CA GLY A 238 -2.20 -10.77 6.39
C GLY A 238 -3.00 -11.12 7.64
N GLN A 239 -2.49 -10.78 8.83
CA GLN A 239 -3.17 -10.96 10.11
C GLN A 239 -4.48 -10.16 10.18
N LEU A 240 -4.49 -8.90 9.72
CA LEU A 240 -5.70 -8.06 9.68
C LEU A 240 -6.77 -8.67 8.77
N LEU A 241 -6.39 -9.14 7.57
CA LEU A 241 -7.32 -9.76 6.63
C LEU A 241 -7.87 -11.08 7.17
N GLN A 242 -7.00 -11.92 7.75
CA GLN A 242 -7.41 -13.19 8.35
C GLN A 242 -8.31 -12.97 9.56
N GLY A 243 -7.95 -12.04 10.45
CA GLY A 243 -8.76 -11.66 11.60
C GLY A 243 -10.16 -11.21 11.20
N TYR A 244 -10.29 -10.42 10.13
CA TYR A 244 -11.61 -10.04 9.60
C TYR A 244 -12.43 -11.26 9.15
N ILE A 245 -11.80 -12.21 8.43
CA ILE A 245 -12.46 -13.44 7.98
C ILE A 245 -12.92 -14.31 9.15
N ASP A 246 -12.09 -14.40 10.18
CA ASP A 246 -12.33 -15.20 11.38
C ASP A 246 -13.28 -14.52 12.39
N GLY A 247 -13.65 -13.26 12.14
CA GLY A 247 -14.55 -12.48 12.98
C GLY A 247 -13.90 -11.91 14.24
N ASP A 248 -12.57 -11.68 14.21
CA ASP A 248 -11.85 -10.94 15.26
C ASP A 248 -12.45 -9.55 15.44
N GLU A 249 -12.72 -9.16 16.69
CA GLU A 249 -13.43 -7.91 16.99
C GLU A 249 -12.66 -6.67 16.53
N GLU A 250 -11.33 -6.61 16.72
CA GLU A 250 -10.52 -5.47 16.36
C GLU A 250 -10.39 -5.34 14.84
N SER A 251 -10.07 -6.42 14.14
CA SER A 251 -9.96 -6.45 12.68
C SER A 251 -11.29 -6.08 12.03
N THR A 252 -12.39 -6.62 12.56
CA THR A 252 -13.74 -6.31 12.07
C THR A 252 -14.09 -4.84 12.27
N ARG A 253 -13.79 -4.28 13.44
CA ARG A 253 -14.01 -2.87 13.75
C ARG A 253 -13.21 -1.96 12.81
N ILE A 254 -11.92 -2.22 12.61
CA ILE A 254 -11.03 -1.44 11.75
C ILE A 254 -11.60 -1.41 10.31
N ILE A 255 -11.91 -2.55 9.76
CA ILE A 255 -12.38 -2.65 8.38
C ILE A 255 -13.78 -2.05 8.21
N ASN A 256 -14.72 -2.36 9.11
CA ASN A 256 -16.09 -1.86 9.01
C ASN A 256 -16.18 -0.35 9.17
N SER A 257 -15.39 0.25 10.07
CA SER A 257 -15.37 1.70 10.25
C SER A 257 -14.80 2.47 9.05
N SER A 258 -13.98 1.81 8.22
CA SER A 258 -13.32 2.45 7.09
C SER A 258 -14.01 2.17 5.75
N ILE A 259 -14.39 0.91 5.48
CA ILE A 259 -14.97 0.52 4.17
C ILE A 259 -16.24 -0.33 4.30
N GLY A 260 -16.56 -0.85 5.49
CA GLY A 260 -17.73 -1.69 5.73
C GLY A 260 -19.02 -0.92 5.95
N SER A 261 -19.99 -1.57 6.56
CA SER A 261 -21.35 -1.08 6.81
C SER A 261 -21.40 0.21 7.64
N ASP A 262 -20.40 0.43 8.51
CA ASP A 262 -20.36 1.54 9.44
C ASP A 262 -19.64 2.77 8.85
N SER A 263 -19.28 2.70 7.57
CA SER A 263 -18.56 3.75 6.85
C SER A 263 -19.39 4.34 5.70
N PRO A 264 -19.02 5.54 5.19
CA PRO A 264 -19.66 6.10 4.00
C PRO A 264 -19.49 5.23 2.74
N VAL A 265 -18.51 4.30 2.72
CA VAL A 265 -18.31 3.36 1.61
C VAL A 265 -19.41 2.27 1.61
N GLY A 266 -19.77 1.74 2.77
CA GLY A 266 -20.91 0.83 2.93
C GLY A 266 -20.78 -0.47 2.15
N LEU A 267 -19.59 -1.12 2.17
CA LEU A 267 -19.43 -2.45 1.57
C LEU A 267 -20.04 -3.51 2.47
N GLU A 268 -20.69 -4.48 1.85
CA GLU A 268 -21.24 -5.65 2.55
C GLU A 268 -20.10 -6.59 3.00
N ALA A 269 -20.26 -7.15 4.21
CA ALA A 269 -19.22 -7.95 4.86
C ALA A 269 -18.82 -9.19 4.03
N ASP A 270 -19.79 -9.84 3.37
CA ASP A 270 -19.55 -11.00 2.50
C ASP A 270 -18.65 -10.66 1.30
N LYS A 271 -18.80 -9.46 0.73
CA LYS A 271 -17.95 -8.97 -0.38
C LYS A 271 -16.54 -8.67 0.09
N ILE A 272 -16.39 -8.11 1.29
CA ILE A 272 -15.09 -7.84 1.90
C ILE A 272 -14.39 -9.18 2.19
N ALA A 273 -15.06 -10.09 2.86
CA ALA A 273 -14.53 -11.41 3.20
C ALA A 273 -14.16 -12.23 1.94
N ALA A 274 -14.99 -12.21 0.90
CA ALA A 274 -14.68 -12.87 -0.37
C ALA A 274 -13.42 -12.30 -1.03
N TYR A 275 -13.21 -10.98 -0.98
CA TYR A 275 -12.00 -10.35 -1.48
C TYR A 275 -10.76 -10.78 -0.66
N TYR A 276 -10.85 -10.75 0.67
CA TYR A 276 -9.74 -11.13 1.55
C TYR A 276 -9.39 -12.61 1.42
N ASN A 277 -10.36 -13.50 1.32
CA ASN A 277 -10.12 -14.91 0.99
C ASN A 277 -9.38 -15.08 -0.35
N SER A 278 -9.72 -14.27 -1.35
CA SER A 278 -9.03 -14.29 -2.65
C SER A 278 -7.58 -13.83 -2.53
N VAL A 279 -7.30 -12.79 -1.74
CA VAL A 279 -5.94 -12.29 -1.51
C VAL A 279 -5.11 -13.35 -0.79
N LEU A 280 -5.58 -13.85 0.35
CA LEU A 280 -4.85 -14.83 1.17
C LEU A 280 -4.69 -16.16 0.44
N GLY A 281 -5.70 -16.63 -0.26
CA GLY A 281 -5.64 -17.86 -1.06
C GLY A 281 -4.60 -17.80 -2.18
N THR A 282 -4.41 -16.63 -2.80
CA THR A 282 -3.39 -16.42 -3.82
C THR A 282 -1.97 -16.48 -3.24
N VAL A 283 -1.77 -15.90 -2.04
CA VAL A 283 -0.46 -15.83 -1.39
C VAL A 283 -0.09 -17.12 -0.69
N ALA A 284 -1.03 -17.73 0.01
CA ALA A 284 -0.78 -18.96 0.76
C ALA A 284 -0.59 -20.19 -0.14
N GLY A 285 -0.95 -20.10 -1.42
CA GLY A 285 -0.87 -21.24 -2.33
C GLY A 285 -1.72 -22.42 -1.89
N ILE A 286 -2.72 -22.18 -1.04
CA ILE A 286 -3.59 -23.24 -0.51
C ILE A 286 -4.51 -23.66 -1.65
N GLY A 287 -4.09 -24.72 -2.33
CA GLY A 287 -4.96 -25.49 -3.20
C GLY A 287 -6.10 -26.07 -2.35
N LYS A 288 -7.29 -26.15 -2.94
CA LYS A 288 -8.49 -26.71 -2.30
C LYS A 288 -8.41 -28.25 -2.13
N ASP A 289 -7.25 -28.84 -2.09
CA ASP A 289 -6.99 -30.27 -2.15
C ASP A 289 -6.24 -30.79 -0.91
N GLU A 290 -6.60 -30.30 0.30
CA GLU A 290 -6.28 -30.99 1.55
C GLU A 290 -7.54 -31.18 2.39
#